data_df059837c6473ffcfccaf1b9dfe22102
#
_entry.id   df059837c6473ffcfccaf1b9dfe22102
#
_cell.length_a   1.000
_cell.length_b   1.000
_cell.length_c   1.000
_cell.angle_alpha   90.00
_cell.angle_beta   90.00
_cell.angle_gamma   90.00
#
_symmetry.space_group_name_H-M   'P 1'
#
loop_
_entity.id
_entity.type
_entity.pdbx_description
1 polymer ?
#
loop_
_entity_poly.entity_id
_entity_poly.type
_entity_poly.pdbx_seq_one_letter_code
_entity_poly.pdbx_strand_id
1 'polypeptide(L)'
;MIKTGGENVASREVEEVLYSHPAIEEAAVIGLSDPKWIEVVSAVVVLKNGSKLSDTDIIDFCKKRLAAFKCPKKVFIAKALTKNPSGKILKRELREKYAA
;
A
#
# COMPACT_ATOMS: atom_id res chain seq x y z
N MET A 1 12.02 -5.48 1.00
CA MET A 1 12.06 -4.13 0.41
C MET A 1 11.52 -4.12 -1.00
N ILE A 2 10.93 -3.02 -1.37
CA ILE A 2 10.40 -2.83 -2.73
C ILE A 2 11.45 -2.10 -3.56
N LYS A 3 11.80 -2.64 -4.70
CA LYS A 3 12.79 -2.01 -5.60
C LYS A 3 12.05 -1.27 -6.70
N THR A 4 12.06 0.05 -6.63
CA THR A 4 11.36 0.88 -7.61
C THR A 4 12.33 1.88 -8.24
N GLY A 5 12.56 1.76 -9.55
CA GLY A 5 13.41 2.69 -10.30
C GLY A 5 14.83 2.83 -9.75
N GLY A 6 15.41 1.75 -9.21
CA GLY A 6 16.74 1.78 -8.62
C GLY A 6 16.79 2.19 -7.15
N GLU A 7 15.66 2.57 -6.58
CA GLU A 7 15.55 2.93 -5.17
C GLU A 7 14.96 1.77 -4.36
N ASN A 8 15.37 1.65 -3.11
CA ASN A 8 14.79 0.65 -2.19
C ASN A 8 13.83 1.34 -1.25
N VAL A 9 12.62 0.80 -1.14
CA VAL A 9 11.57 1.34 -0.28
C VAL A 9 11.18 0.29 0.75
N ALA A 10 11.26 0.65 2.02
CA ALA A 10 10.80 -0.20 3.11
C ALA A 10 9.27 -0.10 3.19
N SER A 11 8.57 -1.22 2.97
CA SER A 11 7.10 -1.24 3.02
C SER A 11 6.57 -0.76 4.37
N ARG A 12 7.29 -1.05 5.45
CA ARG A 12 6.89 -0.67 6.80
C ARG A 12 6.82 0.85 6.97
N GLU A 13 7.74 1.59 6.40
CA GLU A 13 7.74 3.06 6.49
C GLU A 13 6.47 3.64 5.86
N VAL A 14 6.08 3.10 4.71
CA VAL A 14 4.88 3.55 4.01
C VAL A 14 3.62 3.12 4.77
N GLU A 15 3.63 1.90 5.30
CA GLU A 15 2.51 1.40 6.11
C GLU A 15 2.27 2.25 7.35
N GLU A 16 3.34 2.68 8.03
CA GLU A 16 3.22 3.54 9.20
C GLU A 16 2.52 4.86 8.87
N VAL A 17 2.84 5.45 7.73
CA VAL A 17 2.19 6.67 7.28
C VAL A 17 0.70 6.42 7.00
N LEU A 18 0.38 5.32 6.32
CA LEU A 18 -1.01 4.97 6.04
C LEU A 18 -1.81 4.73 7.32
N TYR A 19 -1.24 4.02 8.28
CA TYR A 19 -1.92 3.78 9.56
C TYR A 19 -2.14 5.05 10.38
N SER A 20 -1.40 6.12 10.10
CA SER A 20 -1.61 7.39 10.77
C SER A 20 -2.86 8.13 10.28
N HIS A 21 -3.44 7.71 9.17
CA HIS A 21 -4.67 8.31 8.66
C HIS A 21 -5.88 7.82 9.45
N PRO A 22 -6.71 8.73 9.97
CA PRO A 22 -7.83 8.34 10.84
C PRO A 22 -8.91 7.51 10.15
N ALA A 23 -9.01 7.54 8.83
CA ALA A 23 -10.01 6.77 8.09
C ALA A 23 -9.51 5.41 7.61
N ILE A 24 -8.23 5.08 7.81
CA ILE A 24 -7.66 3.80 7.39
C ILE A 24 -7.66 2.83 8.57
N GLU A 25 -8.34 1.69 8.39
CA GLU A 25 -8.40 0.62 9.39
C GLU A 25 -7.21 -0.31 9.29
N GLU A 26 -6.88 -0.75 8.07
CA GLU A 26 -5.76 -1.63 7.81
C GLU A 26 -5.06 -1.21 6.52
N ALA A 27 -3.76 -1.46 6.44
CA ALA A 27 -2.98 -1.18 5.26
C ALA A 27 -1.88 -2.21 5.09
N ALA A 28 -1.62 -2.59 3.85
CA ALA A 28 -0.48 -3.41 3.47
C ALA A 28 0.17 -2.79 2.25
N VAL A 29 1.48 -2.66 2.28
CA VAL A 29 2.25 -2.10 1.17
C VAL A 29 3.06 -3.21 0.53
N ILE A 30 2.89 -3.38 -0.77
CA ILE A 30 3.51 -4.45 -1.55
C ILE A 30 4.19 -3.86 -2.79
N GLY A 31 5.14 -4.61 -3.34
CA GLY A 31 5.73 -4.28 -4.63
C GLY A 31 5.03 -5.09 -5.71
N LEU A 32 4.53 -4.41 -6.73
CA LEU A 32 3.96 -5.04 -7.91
C LEU A 32 4.90 -4.85 -9.09
N SER A 33 5.09 -5.90 -9.88
CA SER A 33 5.98 -5.84 -11.04
C SER A 33 5.55 -4.78 -12.03
N ASP A 34 6.51 -4.05 -12.58
CA ASP A 34 6.26 -2.99 -13.54
C ASP A 34 7.39 -2.97 -14.56
N PRO A 35 7.10 -2.91 -15.87
CA PRO A 35 8.13 -2.95 -16.90
C PRO A 35 9.05 -1.73 -16.91
N LYS A 36 8.61 -0.59 -16.37
CA LYS A 36 9.40 0.64 -16.34
C LYS A 36 10.19 0.78 -15.02
N TRP A 37 9.58 0.40 -13.90
CA TRP A 37 10.13 0.68 -12.56
C TRP A 37 10.69 -0.55 -11.86
N ILE A 38 10.68 -1.73 -12.49
CA ILE A 38 10.96 -3.03 -11.89
C ILE A 38 9.81 -3.42 -10.98
N GLU A 39 9.57 -2.64 -9.93
CA GLU A 39 8.40 -2.75 -9.08
C GLU A 39 7.85 -1.35 -8.82
N VAL A 40 6.54 -1.25 -8.58
CA VAL A 40 5.93 -0.02 -8.08
C VAL A 40 5.42 -0.25 -6.67
N VAL A 41 5.58 0.77 -5.83
CA VAL A 41 5.02 0.77 -4.48
C VAL A 41 3.51 0.80 -4.61
N SER A 42 2.85 -0.19 -4.02
CA SER A 42 1.40 -0.35 -4.11
C SER A 42 0.83 -0.54 -2.71
N ALA A 43 -0.29 0.10 -2.44
CA ALA A 43 -0.95 0.02 -1.14
C ALA A 43 -2.31 -0.65 -1.30
N VAL A 44 -2.61 -1.60 -0.41
CA VAL A 44 -3.95 -2.18 -0.29
C VAL A 44 -4.47 -1.72 1.07
N VAL A 45 -5.55 -0.97 1.08
CA VAL A 45 -6.09 -0.38 2.30
C VAL A 45 -7.52 -0.83 2.56
N VAL A 46 -7.86 -0.94 3.85
CA VAL A 46 -9.22 -1.17 4.30
C VAL A 46 -9.63 0.09 5.06
N LEU A 47 -10.72 0.70 4.66
CA LEU A 47 -11.24 1.91 5.30
C LEU A 47 -12.12 1.56 6.49
N LYS A 48 -12.16 2.44 7.49
CA LYS A 48 -13.08 2.31 8.61
C LYS A 48 -14.52 2.46 8.13
N ASN A 49 -15.45 1.85 8.85
CA ASN A 49 -16.87 1.93 8.51
C ASN A 49 -17.33 3.38 8.37
N GLY A 50 -18.05 3.65 7.29
CA GLY A 50 -18.57 4.99 7.00
C GLY A 50 -17.56 5.95 6.41
N SER A 51 -16.29 5.56 6.30
CA SER A 51 -15.27 6.40 5.70
C SER A 51 -15.24 6.25 4.19
N LYS A 52 -14.96 7.35 3.50
CA LYS A 52 -14.82 7.36 2.04
C LYS A 52 -13.56 8.10 1.67
N LEU A 53 -12.64 7.40 1.01
CA LEU A 53 -11.42 7.98 0.46
C LEU A 53 -11.22 7.40 -0.94
N SER A 54 -10.77 8.24 -1.86
CA SER A 54 -10.34 7.75 -3.17
C SER A 54 -8.86 7.35 -3.11
N ASP A 55 -8.40 6.64 -4.12
CA ASP A 55 -6.98 6.33 -4.27
C ASP A 55 -6.15 7.61 -4.33
N THR A 56 -6.64 8.64 -5.04
CA THR A 56 -5.97 9.94 -5.13
C THR A 56 -5.82 10.61 -3.76
N ASP A 57 -6.86 10.57 -2.94
CA ASP A 57 -6.81 11.12 -1.58
C ASP A 57 -5.71 10.47 -0.75
N ILE A 58 -5.57 9.16 -0.86
CA ILE A 58 -4.58 8.39 -0.12
C ILE A 58 -3.17 8.71 -0.62
N ILE A 59 -3.00 8.80 -1.93
CA ILE A 59 -1.71 9.15 -2.54
C ILE A 59 -1.30 10.56 -2.11
N ASP A 60 -2.21 11.51 -2.14
CA ASP A 60 -1.93 12.90 -1.72
C ASP A 60 -1.55 12.97 -0.25
N PHE A 61 -2.21 12.19 0.59
CA PHE A 61 -1.86 12.10 2.00
C PHE A 61 -0.41 11.64 2.18
N CYS A 62 0.01 10.64 1.40
CA CYS A 62 1.38 10.13 1.46
C CYS A 62 2.40 11.14 0.92
N LYS A 63 2.06 11.87 -0.14
CA LYS A 63 2.97 12.87 -0.74
C LYS A 63 3.39 13.96 0.22
N LYS A 64 2.56 14.27 1.20
CA LYS A 64 2.86 15.30 2.20
C LYS A 64 3.78 14.78 3.31
N ARG A 65 3.99 13.47 3.39
CA ARG A 65 4.67 12.81 4.51
C ARG A 65 5.86 11.94 4.11
N LEU A 66 5.96 11.59 2.82
CA LEU A 66 7.00 10.71 2.32
C LEU A 66 7.69 11.33 1.10
N ALA A 67 8.94 10.95 0.89
CA ALA A 67 9.64 11.31 -0.34
C ALA A 67 8.87 10.73 -1.54
N ALA A 68 8.95 11.42 -2.67
CA ALA A 68 8.16 11.08 -3.86
C ALA A 68 8.33 9.61 -4.29
N PHE A 69 9.55 9.08 -4.27
CA PHE A 69 9.79 7.70 -4.70
C PHE A 69 9.22 6.66 -3.74
N LYS A 70 8.90 7.05 -2.50
CA LYS A 70 8.33 6.16 -1.50
C LYS A 70 6.81 6.13 -1.55
N CYS A 71 6.18 7.09 -2.20
CA CYS A 71 4.72 7.17 -2.26
C CYS A 71 4.14 6.06 -3.13
N PRO A 72 3.00 5.47 -2.72
CA PRO A 72 2.35 4.47 -3.55
C PRO A 72 1.94 5.06 -4.89
N LYS A 73 2.22 4.33 -5.97
CA LYS A 73 1.74 4.67 -7.30
C LYS A 73 0.39 4.04 -7.61
N LYS A 74 0.08 2.94 -6.92
CA LYS A 74 -1.21 2.25 -7.05
C LYS A 74 -1.79 2.08 -5.67
N VAL A 75 -3.09 2.34 -5.53
CA VAL A 75 -3.82 2.15 -4.29
C VAL A 75 -5.07 1.35 -4.59
N PHE A 76 -5.26 0.27 -3.85
CA PHE A 76 -6.44 -0.57 -3.97
C PHE A 76 -7.19 -0.51 -2.66
N ILE A 77 -8.50 -0.24 -2.73
CA ILE A 77 -9.35 -0.20 -1.55
C ILE A 77 -10.09 -1.53 -1.47
N ALA A 78 -9.87 -2.27 -0.39
CA ALA A 78 -10.43 -3.59 -0.19
C ALA A 78 -11.34 -3.61 1.03
N LYS A 79 -12.22 -4.60 1.10
CA LYS A 79 -13.10 -4.77 2.27
C LYS A 79 -12.37 -5.45 3.42
N ALA A 80 -11.39 -6.27 3.11
CA ALA A 80 -10.59 -6.99 4.09
C ALA A 80 -9.26 -7.39 3.46
N LEU A 81 -8.24 -7.60 4.30
CA LEU A 81 -6.95 -8.12 3.86
C LEU A 81 -6.89 -9.61 4.17
N THR A 82 -6.24 -10.37 3.29
CA THR A 82 -6.02 -11.80 3.51
C THR A 82 -5.05 -11.99 4.67
N LYS A 83 -5.44 -12.79 5.66
CA LYS A 83 -4.65 -13.05 6.85
C LYS A 83 -4.55 -14.55 7.12
N ASN A 84 -3.45 -14.97 7.76
CA ASN A 84 -3.32 -16.33 8.24
C ASN A 84 -4.09 -16.49 9.57
N PRO A 85 -4.23 -17.73 10.10
CA PRO A 85 -4.97 -17.93 11.36
C PRO A 85 -4.43 -17.14 12.55
N SER A 86 -3.16 -16.74 12.55
CA SER A 86 -2.61 -15.93 13.63
C SER A 86 -2.80 -14.43 13.44
N GLY A 87 -3.52 -14.01 12.39
CA GLY A 87 -3.84 -12.61 12.15
C GLY A 87 -2.81 -11.84 11.34
N LYS A 88 -1.77 -12.51 10.84
CA LYS A 88 -0.74 -11.87 10.04
C LYS A 88 -1.22 -11.69 8.59
N ILE A 89 -1.03 -10.49 8.05
CA ILE A 89 -1.40 -10.18 6.67
C ILE A 89 -0.52 -10.97 5.70
N LEU A 90 -1.15 -11.65 4.74
CA LEU A 90 -0.46 -12.47 3.76
C LEU A 90 -0.14 -11.67 2.50
N LYS A 91 0.96 -10.94 2.53
CA LYS A 91 1.37 -10.07 1.42
C LYS A 91 1.59 -10.82 0.10
N ARG A 92 2.07 -12.06 0.17
CA ARG A 92 2.25 -12.90 -1.02
C ARG A 92 0.94 -13.07 -1.79
N GLU A 93 -0.14 -13.35 -1.07
CA GLU A 93 -1.46 -13.52 -1.68
C GLU A 93 -1.98 -12.20 -2.23
N LEU A 94 -1.71 -11.08 -1.54
CA LEU A 94 -2.08 -9.77 -2.05
C LEU A 94 -1.35 -9.46 -3.36
N ARG A 95 -0.07 -9.79 -3.45
CA ARG A 95 0.68 -9.59 -4.69
C ARG A 95 0.09 -10.41 -5.84
N GLU A 96 -0.30 -11.65 -5.58
CA GLU A 96 -0.92 -12.50 -6.58
C GLU A 96 -2.28 -11.94 -7.02
N LYS A 97 -3.08 -11.49 -6.08
CA LYS A 97 -4.42 -10.95 -6.34
C LYS A 97 -4.39 -9.68 -7.18
N TYR A 98 -3.46 -8.79 -6.91
CA TYR A 98 -3.40 -7.48 -7.56
C TYR A 98 -2.36 -7.39 -8.68
N ALA A 99 -1.63 -8.45 -8.95
CA ALA A 99 -0.75 -8.50 -10.11
C ALA A 99 -1.61 -8.47 -11.38
N ALA A 100 -1.28 -7.56 -12.28
CA ALA A 100 -2.04 -7.40 -13.51
C ALA A 100 -1.63 -8.46 -14.54
#